data_85f7b016751fabd309c2407a185f5645
#
_entry.id   85f7b016751fabd309c2407a185f5645
#
_cell.length_a   1.000
_cell.length_b   1.000
_cell.length_c   1.000
_cell.angle_alpha   90.00
_cell.angle_beta   90.00
_cell.angle_gamma   90.00
#
_symmetry.space_group_name_H-M   'P 1'
#
loop_
_entity.id
_entity.type
_entity.pdbx_description
1 polymer ?
#
loop_
_entity_poly.entity_id
_entity_poly.type
_entity_poly.pdbx_seq_one_letter_code
_entity_poly.pdbx_strand_id
1 'polypeptide(L)'
;MVKKMKIALCQTTVHKDWRKNLRNAERVIAEAVKAKADMVVLPEMFICPYNKKAILSAAQPEGGEAWQSMAEAAQKNHVYLAAGSIPESEDGHIYSTCWIFDREGKQIGKYRKMHMFDIDVEGGQYYNESSVITAGNEICVAETEFGPIGIAICYDVRFPEQFRLMQQRGVKAVVLPASFNRTTGPAHWELLMRARALDQEMYVLGCAAAGDLAGSYN
;
A
#
# COMPACT_ATOMS: atom_id res chain seq x y z
N MET A 1 -14.06 24.67 10.08
CA MET A 1 -12.60 24.52 10.30
C MET A 1 -12.16 23.24 9.62
N VAL A 2 -11.10 23.27 8.80
CA VAL A 2 -10.52 22.03 8.21
C VAL A 2 -9.91 21.21 9.35
N LYS A 3 -10.39 19.98 9.53
CA LYS A 3 -9.89 19.06 10.56
C LYS A 3 -8.50 18.58 10.14
N LYS A 4 -7.47 18.77 10.96
CA LYS A 4 -6.11 18.32 10.67
C LYS A 4 -6.01 16.83 10.93
N MET A 5 -5.46 16.07 9.99
CA MET A 5 -5.18 14.63 10.10
C MET A 5 -3.68 14.40 10.27
N LYS A 6 -3.29 13.61 11.26
CA LYS A 6 -1.92 13.15 11.44
C LYS A 6 -1.77 11.75 10.89
N ILE A 7 -0.95 11.59 9.85
CA ILE A 7 -0.72 10.32 9.18
C ILE A 7 0.67 9.80 9.51
N ALA A 8 0.75 8.53 9.90
CA ALA A 8 2.00 7.81 10.12
C ALA A 8 2.31 6.90 8.91
N LEU A 9 3.44 7.14 8.26
CA LEU A 9 3.98 6.29 7.21
C LEU A 9 4.96 5.30 7.86
N CYS A 10 4.54 4.04 8.03
CA CYS A 10 5.27 3.03 8.77
C CYS A 10 6.20 2.23 7.86
N GLN A 11 7.42 2.70 7.67
CA GLN A 11 8.43 1.99 6.90
C GLN A 11 8.91 0.75 7.66
N THR A 12 8.63 -0.43 7.14
CA THR A 12 8.98 -1.73 7.75
C THR A 12 9.94 -2.52 6.89
N THR A 13 10.71 -3.41 7.53
CA THR A 13 11.49 -4.44 6.85
C THR A 13 10.66 -5.70 6.69
N VAL A 14 10.90 -6.46 5.60
CA VAL A 14 10.16 -7.67 5.29
C VAL A 14 11.03 -8.91 5.59
N HIS A 15 10.47 -9.87 6.31
CA HIS A 15 11.05 -11.18 6.62
C HIS A 15 10.43 -12.30 5.76
N LYS A 16 11.07 -13.47 5.70
CA LYS A 16 10.52 -14.66 5.01
C LYS A 16 9.23 -15.17 5.65
N ASP A 17 9.14 -15.09 6.98
CA ASP A 17 7.96 -15.52 7.74
C ASP A 17 6.91 -14.39 7.74
N TRP A 18 5.81 -14.61 7.02
CA TRP A 18 4.75 -13.63 6.87
C TRP A 18 4.01 -13.34 8.20
N ARG A 19 3.88 -14.31 9.11
CA ARG A 19 3.30 -14.06 10.44
C ARG A 19 4.19 -13.16 11.30
N LYS A 20 5.52 -13.26 11.13
CA LYS A 20 6.44 -12.32 11.76
C LYS A 20 6.23 -10.90 11.24
N ASN A 21 5.95 -10.75 9.94
CA ASN A 21 5.66 -9.45 9.34
C ASN A 21 4.34 -8.87 9.84
N LEU A 22 3.30 -9.70 10.02
CA LEU A 22 2.05 -9.26 10.64
C LEU A 22 2.26 -8.73 12.07
N ARG A 23 2.94 -9.50 12.92
CA ARG A 23 3.27 -9.04 14.29
C ARG A 23 4.08 -7.75 14.30
N ASN A 24 4.99 -7.58 13.35
CA ASN A 24 5.74 -6.33 13.21
C ASN A 24 4.82 -5.17 12.78
N ALA A 25 3.88 -5.42 11.87
CA ALA A 25 2.88 -4.42 11.47
C ALA A 25 2.01 -3.98 12.67
N GLU A 26 1.48 -4.92 13.44
CA GLU A 26 0.71 -4.63 14.66
C GLU A 26 1.51 -3.76 15.65
N ARG A 27 2.81 -4.06 15.84
CA ARG A 27 3.70 -3.30 16.71
C ARG A 27 3.88 -1.86 16.22
N VAL A 28 4.18 -1.65 14.93
CA VAL A 28 4.41 -0.30 14.41
C VAL A 28 3.10 0.52 14.36
N ILE A 29 1.94 -0.12 14.15
CA ILE A 29 0.63 0.52 14.28
C ILE A 29 0.44 1.05 15.70
N ALA A 30 0.69 0.22 16.71
CA ALA A 30 0.58 0.63 18.11
C ALA A 30 1.57 1.77 18.48
N GLU A 31 2.77 1.76 17.92
CA GLU A 31 3.75 2.85 18.10
C GLU A 31 3.29 4.15 17.44
N ALA A 32 2.73 4.09 16.22
CA ALA A 32 2.18 5.25 15.52
C ALA A 32 1.05 5.91 16.31
N VAL A 33 0.18 5.10 16.93
CA VAL A 33 -0.93 5.61 17.76
C VAL A 33 -0.42 6.27 19.05
N LYS A 34 0.65 5.78 19.67
CA LYS A 34 1.31 6.50 20.80
C LYS A 34 1.81 7.88 20.37
N ALA A 35 2.19 8.03 19.10
CA ALA A 35 2.54 9.32 18.49
C ALA A 35 1.32 10.13 18.05
N LYS A 36 0.10 9.70 18.40
CA LYS A 36 -1.20 10.34 18.07
C LYS A 36 -1.48 10.41 16.55
N ALA A 37 -1.16 9.34 15.83
CA ALA A 37 -1.58 9.21 14.44
C ALA A 37 -3.10 8.97 14.36
N ASP A 38 -3.75 9.64 13.41
CA ASP A 38 -5.15 9.42 13.05
C ASP A 38 -5.29 8.32 12.00
N MET A 39 -4.27 8.18 11.14
CA MET A 39 -4.17 7.15 10.12
C MET A 39 -2.77 6.57 10.07
N VAL A 40 -2.69 5.26 9.86
CA VAL A 40 -1.44 4.52 9.62
C VAL A 40 -1.45 3.98 8.20
N VAL A 41 -0.30 4.06 7.52
CA VAL A 41 -0.08 3.49 6.19
C VAL A 41 1.07 2.50 6.27
N LEU A 42 0.85 1.27 5.80
CA LEU A 42 1.86 0.23 5.68
C LEU A 42 2.39 0.14 4.24
N PRO A 43 3.61 -0.40 4.01
CA PRO A 43 4.18 -0.51 2.67
C PRO A 43 3.50 -1.55 1.78
N GLU A 44 3.77 -1.51 0.48
CA GLU A 44 3.40 -2.55 -0.46
C GLU A 44 4.06 -3.88 -0.10
N MET A 45 3.29 -4.98 -0.18
CA MET A 45 3.72 -6.36 0.10
C MET A 45 4.42 -6.51 1.47
N PHE A 46 3.99 -5.76 2.48
CA PHE A 46 4.66 -5.73 3.78
C PHE A 46 4.68 -7.09 4.50
N ILE A 47 3.82 -8.04 4.10
CA ILE A 47 3.76 -9.35 4.74
C ILE A 47 4.68 -10.41 4.13
N CYS A 48 5.21 -10.21 2.92
CA CYS A 48 6.04 -11.22 2.27
C CYS A 48 7.12 -10.61 1.36
N PRO A 49 8.23 -11.31 1.12
CA PRO A 49 9.22 -10.92 0.12
C PRO A 49 8.61 -10.79 -1.27
N TYR A 50 9.12 -9.84 -2.06
CA TYR A 50 8.59 -9.51 -3.38
C TYR A 50 9.09 -10.50 -4.45
N ASN A 51 8.74 -11.77 -4.31
CA ASN A 51 9.03 -12.81 -5.29
C ASN A 51 7.86 -13.79 -5.42
N LYS A 52 7.73 -14.44 -6.57
CA LYS A 52 6.63 -15.33 -6.93
C LYS A 52 6.29 -16.35 -5.85
N LYS A 53 7.31 -17.07 -5.33
CA LYS A 53 7.11 -18.13 -4.35
C LYS A 53 6.53 -17.59 -3.03
N ALA A 54 7.06 -16.47 -2.54
CA ALA A 54 6.60 -15.87 -1.30
C ALA A 54 5.21 -15.26 -1.45
N ILE A 55 4.92 -14.60 -2.56
CA ILE A 55 3.60 -14.03 -2.88
C ILE A 55 2.53 -15.12 -2.88
N LEU A 56 2.75 -16.20 -3.65
CA LEU A 56 1.81 -17.32 -3.71
C LEU A 56 1.62 -18.00 -2.35
N SER A 57 2.68 -18.11 -1.54
CA SER A 57 2.61 -18.73 -0.21
C SER A 57 1.90 -17.86 0.83
N ALA A 58 1.91 -16.52 0.67
CA ALA A 58 1.30 -15.57 1.59
C ALA A 58 -0.10 -15.14 1.15
N ALA A 59 -0.52 -15.50 -0.07
CA ALA A 59 -1.81 -15.11 -0.61
C ALA A 59 -2.97 -15.70 0.18
N GLN A 60 -3.93 -14.84 0.54
CA GLN A 60 -5.09 -15.18 1.36
C GLN A 60 -6.34 -14.50 0.81
N PRO A 61 -7.54 -15.09 0.98
CA PRO A 61 -8.77 -14.42 0.60
C PRO A 61 -9.05 -13.22 1.52
N GLU A 62 -9.94 -12.34 1.07
CA GLU A 62 -10.57 -11.35 1.95
C GLU A 62 -11.22 -12.06 3.14
N GLY A 63 -11.06 -11.51 4.35
CA GLY A 63 -11.45 -12.17 5.59
C GLY A 63 -10.47 -13.24 6.09
N GLY A 64 -9.35 -13.48 5.41
CA GLY A 64 -8.28 -14.37 5.87
C GLY A 64 -7.50 -13.81 7.08
N GLU A 65 -6.52 -14.58 7.60
CA GLU A 65 -5.76 -14.24 8.83
C GLU A 65 -5.11 -12.85 8.75
N ALA A 66 -4.53 -12.48 7.60
CA ALA A 66 -3.89 -11.18 7.44
C ALA A 66 -4.91 -10.03 7.41
N TRP A 67 -6.05 -10.22 6.75
CA TRP A 67 -7.13 -9.24 6.73
C TRP A 67 -7.70 -9.04 8.14
N GLN A 68 -7.99 -10.13 8.86
CA GLN A 68 -8.52 -10.09 10.23
C GLN A 68 -7.55 -9.39 11.19
N SER A 69 -6.25 -9.74 11.14
CA SER A 69 -5.22 -9.11 11.96
C SER A 69 -5.16 -7.58 11.73
N MET A 70 -5.30 -7.11 10.48
CA MET A 70 -5.29 -5.68 10.18
C MET A 70 -6.57 -4.98 10.61
N ALA A 71 -7.73 -5.60 10.44
CA ALA A 71 -9.01 -5.09 10.94
C ALA A 71 -9.00 -4.96 12.49
N GLU A 72 -8.55 -5.99 13.18
CA GLU A 72 -8.40 -6.00 14.64
C GLU A 72 -7.37 -4.97 15.11
N ALA A 73 -6.25 -4.80 14.40
CA ALA A 73 -5.24 -3.79 14.72
C ALA A 73 -5.80 -2.37 14.60
N ALA A 74 -6.59 -2.08 13.56
CA ALA A 74 -7.28 -0.81 13.39
C ALA A 74 -8.28 -0.55 14.54
N GLN A 75 -9.13 -1.53 14.85
CA GLN A 75 -10.11 -1.46 15.93
C GLN A 75 -9.46 -1.28 17.30
N LYS A 76 -8.51 -2.14 17.66
CA LYS A 76 -7.82 -2.12 18.96
C LYS A 76 -7.12 -0.80 19.23
N ASN A 77 -6.57 -0.17 18.19
CA ASN A 77 -5.83 1.08 18.29
C ASN A 77 -6.69 2.31 17.96
N HIS A 78 -7.96 2.12 17.58
CA HIS A 78 -8.90 3.18 17.21
C HIS A 78 -8.33 4.16 16.17
N VAL A 79 -7.78 3.61 15.08
CA VAL A 79 -7.03 4.35 14.05
C VAL A 79 -7.49 3.94 12.64
N TYR A 80 -7.51 4.88 11.70
CA TYR A 80 -7.64 4.50 10.28
C TYR A 80 -6.39 3.75 9.82
N LEU A 81 -6.56 2.67 9.07
CA LEU A 81 -5.44 1.85 8.60
C LEU A 81 -5.54 1.62 7.10
N ALA A 82 -4.52 2.07 6.35
CA ALA A 82 -4.24 1.59 5.01
C ALA A 82 -3.29 0.38 5.13
N ALA A 83 -3.86 -0.81 5.01
CA ALA A 83 -3.14 -2.08 5.18
C ALA A 83 -2.35 -2.41 3.91
N GLY A 84 -1.39 -1.56 3.59
CA GLY A 84 -0.38 -1.58 2.55
C GLY A 84 -0.82 -2.24 1.26
N SER A 85 -0.02 -3.18 0.68
CA SER A 85 -0.68 -4.24 -0.04
C SER A 85 -0.32 -5.61 0.54
N ILE A 86 -1.29 -6.49 0.44
CA ILE A 86 -1.22 -7.90 0.82
C ILE A 86 -1.58 -8.71 -0.42
N PRO A 87 -0.93 -9.87 -0.69
CA PRO A 87 -1.38 -10.76 -1.74
C PRO A 87 -2.78 -11.30 -1.41
N GLU A 88 -3.77 -10.88 -2.17
CA GLU A 88 -5.14 -11.39 -2.07
C GLU A 88 -5.36 -12.52 -3.07
N SER A 89 -5.98 -13.63 -2.64
CA SER A 89 -6.42 -14.70 -3.53
C SER A 89 -7.94 -14.67 -3.72
N GLU A 90 -8.40 -14.64 -4.97
CA GLU A 90 -9.82 -14.70 -5.32
C GLU A 90 -9.97 -15.37 -6.69
N ASP A 91 -10.83 -16.38 -6.77
CA ASP A 91 -11.20 -17.09 -8.02
C ASP A 91 -10.00 -17.56 -8.86
N GLY A 92 -8.94 -18.03 -8.20
CA GLY A 92 -7.73 -18.51 -8.86
C GLY A 92 -6.75 -17.41 -9.29
N HIS A 93 -7.06 -16.14 -9.04
CA HIS A 93 -6.21 -14.99 -9.28
C HIS A 93 -5.54 -14.52 -8.00
N ILE A 94 -4.39 -13.85 -8.15
CA ILE A 94 -3.69 -13.16 -7.05
C ILE A 94 -3.64 -11.67 -7.38
N TYR A 95 -4.04 -10.85 -6.41
CA TYR A 95 -4.01 -9.39 -6.52
C TYR A 95 -3.08 -8.77 -5.48
N SER A 96 -2.50 -7.64 -5.79
CA SER A 96 -1.83 -6.77 -4.81
C SER A 96 -2.88 -5.83 -4.24
N THR A 97 -3.42 -6.13 -3.04
CA THR A 97 -4.60 -5.45 -2.51
C THR A 97 -4.30 -4.64 -1.26
N CYS A 98 -4.70 -3.38 -1.27
CA CYS A 98 -4.73 -2.50 -0.11
C CYS A 98 -6.16 -2.41 0.42
N TRP A 99 -6.38 -2.84 1.66
CA TRP A 99 -7.63 -2.62 2.38
C TRP A 99 -7.52 -1.40 3.27
N ILE A 100 -8.59 -0.62 3.31
CA ILE A 100 -8.71 0.51 4.22
C ILE A 100 -9.71 0.17 5.31
N PHE A 101 -9.28 0.26 6.57
CA PHE A 101 -10.13 0.05 7.74
C PHE A 101 -10.34 1.38 8.47
N ASP A 102 -11.55 1.54 9.00
CA ASP A 102 -11.88 2.65 9.91
C ASP A 102 -11.44 2.33 11.36
N ARG A 103 -11.76 3.25 12.27
CA ARG A 103 -11.39 3.15 13.69
C ARG A 103 -12.09 2.00 14.43
N GLU A 104 -13.18 1.49 13.87
CA GLU A 104 -13.94 0.35 14.38
C GLU A 104 -13.51 -0.98 13.75
N GLY A 105 -12.50 -0.95 12.87
CA GLY A 105 -12.00 -2.11 12.13
C GLY A 105 -12.89 -2.52 10.97
N LYS A 106 -13.85 -1.68 10.60
CA LYS A 106 -14.71 -1.93 9.43
C LYS A 106 -13.94 -1.57 8.16
N GLN A 107 -14.00 -2.45 7.15
CA GLN A 107 -13.47 -2.15 5.83
C GLN A 107 -14.31 -1.05 5.15
N ILE A 108 -13.67 0.06 4.80
CA ILE A 108 -14.26 1.21 4.10
C ILE A 108 -13.68 1.43 2.72
N GLY A 109 -12.70 0.63 2.33
CA GLY A 109 -12.10 0.67 1.00
C GLY A 109 -11.34 -0.61 0.67
N LYS A 110 -11.29 -0.94 -0.63
CA LYS A 110 -10.51 -2.04 -1.19
C LYS A 110 -9.95 -1.57 -2.51
N TYR A 111 -8.65 -1.63 -2.66
CA TYR A 111 -7.97 -1.27 -3.89
C TYR A 111 -7.04 -2.38 -4.35
N ARG A 112 -7.22 -2.88 -5.54
CA ARG A 112 -6.32 -3.78 -6.25
C ARG A 112 -5.43 -2.99 -7.19
N LYS A 113 -4.13 -3.13 -7.07
CA LYS A 113 -3.15 -2.47 -7.95
C LYS A 113 -3.54 -2.64 -9.42
N MET A 114 -3.61 -1.54 -10.17
CA MET A 114 -4.04 -1.55 -11.56
C MET A 114 -2.87 -1.68 -12.54
N HIS A 115 -1.70 -1.13 -12.20
CA HIS A 115 -0.56 -1.09 -13.12
C HIS A 115 0.59 -1.94 -12.59
N MET A 116 0.90 -3.00 -13.34
CA MET A 116 1.94 -3.96 -12.97
C MET A 116 3.33 -3.45 -13.31
N PHE A 117 4.29 -3.76 -12.45
CA PHE A 117 5.69 -3.42 -12.65
C PHE A 117 6.37 -4.51 -13.52
N ASP A 118 6.21 -4.38 -14.83
CA ASP A 118 6.87 -5.22 -15.81
C ASP A 118 7.98 -4.42 -16.46
N ILE A 119 9.24 -4.81 -16.22
CA ILE A 119 10.40 -4.14 -16.79
C ILE A 119 11.38 -5.17 -17.37
N ASP A 120 11.95 -4.81 -18.49
CA ASP A 120 13.06 -5.52 -19.14
C ASP A 120 14.06 -4.47 -19.60
N VAL A 121 15.16 -4.33 -18.84
CA VAL A 121 16.21 -3.36 -19.12
C VAL A 121 17.43 -4.12 -19.60
N GLU A 122 17.84 -3.91 -20.84
CA GLU A 122 19.00 -4.55 -21.43
C GLU A 122 20.27 -4.31 -20.57
N GLY A 123 20.90 -5.41 -20.15
CA GLY A 123 22.04 -5.36 -19.21
C GLY A 123 21.71 -4.93 -17.78
N GLY A 124 20.42 -4.80 -17.46
CA GLY A 124 19.93 -4.31 -16.17
C GLY A 124 18.96 -5.26 -15.50
N GLN A 125 17.88 -4.71 -14.94
CA GLN A 125 16.88 -5.45 -14.17
C GLN A 125 15.78 -5.99 -15.08
N TYR A 126 15.47 -7.28 -14.90
CA TYR A 126 14.24 -7.92 -15.40
C TYR A 126 13.31 -8.19 -14.23
N TYR A 127 12.05 -7.78 -14.36
CA TYR A 127 10.99 -8.14 -13.43
C TYR A 127 9.64 -8.17 -14.17
N ASN A 128 8.85 -9.20 -13.93
CA ASN A 128 7.54 -9.40 -14.56
C ASN A 128 6.50 -9.69 -13.48
N GLU A 129 5.92 -8.61 -12.92
CA GLU A 129 4.91 -8.69 -11.87
C GLU A 129 3.61 -9.34 -12.38
N SER A 130 3.22 -9.06 -13.62
CA SER A 130 2.00 -9.58 -14.24
C SER A 130 2.02 -11.11 -14.42
N SER A 131 3.19 -11.77 -14.31
CA SER A 131 3.28 -13.23 -14.30
C SER A 131 2.72 -13.88 -13.03
N VAL A 132 2.43 -13.08 -12.00
CA VAL A 132 1.95 -13.54 -10.69
C VAL A 132 0.75 -12.76 -10.20
N ILE A 133 0.73 -11.44 -10.43
CA ILE A 133 -0.30 -10.52 -9.93
C ILE A 133 -1.24 -10.15 -11.08
N THR A 134 -2.52 -10.33 -10.85
CA THR A 134 -3.58 -9.87 -11.76
C THR A 134 -3.87 -8.40 -11.48
N ALA A 135 -4.04 -7.61 -12.53
CA ALA A 135 -4.40 -6.19 -12.42
C ALA A 135 -5.83 -6.00 -11.91
N GLY A 136 -6.00 -5.02 -11.02
CA GLY A 136 -7.31 -4.45 -10.71
C GLY A 136 -7.84 -3.57 -11.85
N ASN A 137 -9.08 -3.13 -11.72
CA ASN A 137 -9.76 -2.36 -12.77
C ASN A 137 -10.55 -1.15 -12.22
N GLU A 138 -10.48 -0.87 -10.93
CA GLU A 138 -11.24 0.20 -10.30
C GLU A 138 -10.37 1.08 -9.42
N ILE A 139 -10.62 2.40 -9.46
CA ILE A 139 -10.03 3.31 -8.49
C ILE A 139 -10.79 3.21 -7.17
N CYS A 140 -10.08 3.35 -6.06
CA CYS A 140 -10.66 3.35 -4.73
C CYS A 140 -10.55 4.73 -4.07
N VAL A 141 -11.66 5.19 -3.51
CA VAL A 141 -11.74 6.37 -2.64
C VAL A 141 -12.43 5.95 -1.36
N ALA A 142 -11.74 6.07 -0.24
CA ALA A 142 -12.28 5.75 1.08
C ALA A 142 -12.76 7.02 1.79
N GLU A 143 -14.01 7.03 2.26
CA GLU A 143 -14.56 8.15 3.01
C GLU A 143 -14.09 8.10 4.46
N THR A 144 -13.57 9.21 4.96
CA THR A 144 -13.12 9.37 6.34
C THR A 144 -13.71 10.63 6.97
N GLU A 145 -13.62 10.75 8.29
CA GLU A 145 -14.01 11.98 9.00
C GLU A 145 -13.17 13.22 8.61
N PHE A 146 -12.07 13.02 7.88
CA PHE A 146 -11.19 14.06 7.36
C PHE A 146 -11.44 14.39 5.89
N GLY A 147 -12.37 13.69 5.26
CA GLY A 147 -12.67 13.73 3.84
C GLY A 147 -12.20 12.49 3.08
N PRO A 148 -12.43 12.47 1.75
CA PRO A 148 -12.09 11.34 0.90
C PRO A 148 -10.58 11.16 0.75
N ILE A 149 -10.10 9.92 0.94
CA ILE A 149 -8.71 9.49 0.75
C ILE A 149 -8.63 8.56 -0.45
N GLY A 150 -7.79 8.89 -1.42
CA GLY A 150 -7.49 8.04 -2.57
C GLY A 150 -6.40 7.01 -2.26
N ILE A 151 -6.43 5.89 -2.97
CA ILE A 151 -5.45 4.82 -2.84
C ILE A 151 -4.82 4.53 -4.19
N ALA A 152 -3.50 4.45 -4.23
CA ALA A 152 -2.70 3.95 -5.34
C ALA A 152 -1.56 3.08 -4.79
N ILE A 153 -0.99 2.19 -5.57
CA ILE A 153 0.09 1.31 -5.12
C ILE A 153 1.29 1.44 -6.07
N CYS A 154 2.42 1.86 -5.53
CA CYS A 154 3.76 1.81 -6.14
C CYS A 154 3.81 2.30 -7.60
N TYR A 155 3.80 1.39 -8.56
CA TYR A 155 3.93 1.68 -10.00
C TYR A 155 2.81 2.57 -10.55
N ASP A 156 1.63 2.57 -9.89
CA ASP A 156 0.50 3.44 -10.24
C ASP A 156 0.88 4.93 -10.25
N VAL A 157 1.91 5.34 -9.50
CA VAL A 157 2.38 6.74 -9.46
C VAL A 157 2.78 7.27 -10.84
N ARG A 158 3.06 6.38 -11.81
CA ARG A 158 3.42 6.74 -13.18
C ARG A 158 2.23 7.13 -14.06
N PHE A 159 1.02 6.85 -13.60
CA PHE A 159 -0.23 7.02 -14.37
C PHE A 159 -1.06 8.17 -13.80
N PRO A 160 -0.85 9.41 -14.31
CA PRO A 160 -1.53 10.62 -13.80
C PRO A 160 -3.04 10.56 -13.96
N GLU A 161 -3.55 9.77 -14.90
CA GLU A 161 -4.98 9.61 -15.18
C GLU A 161 -5.73 9.08 -13.96
N GLN A 162 -5.16 8.11 -13.24
CA GLN A 162 -5.74 7.57 -12.03
C GLN A 162 -5.88 8.64 -10.94
N PHE A 163 -4.85 9.48 -10.75
CA PHE A 163 -4.86 10.56 -9.77
C PHE A 163 -5.87 11.65 -10.15
N ARG A 164 -5.98 11.96 -11.45
CA ARG A 164 -6.97 12.90 -11.96
C ARG A 164 -8.41 12.41 -11.69
N LEU A 165 -8.69 11.13 -11.91
CA LEU A 165 -10.00 10.55 -11.59
C LEU A 165 -10.32 10.62 -10.10
N MET A 166 -9.34 10.41 -9.22
CA MET A 166 -9.49 10.60 -7.77
C MET A 166 -9.75 12.07 -7.43
N GLN A 167 -9.02 13.00 -8.03
CA GLN A 167 -9.19 14.44 -7.84
C GLN A 167 -10.60 14.90 -8.22
N GLN A 168 -11.15 14.40 -9.33
CA GLN A 168 -12.52 14.67 -9.77
C GLN A 168 -13.59 14.15 -8.78
N ARG A 169 -13.24 13.14 -7.96
CA ARG A 169 -14.07 12.64 -6.86
C ARG A 169 -13.83 13.38 -5.53
N GLY A 170 -13.14 14.51 -5.56
CA GLY A 170 -12.91 15.37 -4.39
C GLY A 170 -11.74 14.96 -3.50
N VAL A 171 -10.96 13.95 -3.88
CA VAL A 171 -9.78 13.51 -3.13
C VAL A 171 -8.76 14.63 -3.03
N LYS A 172 -8.28 14.90 -1.81
CA LYS A 172 -7.20 15.85 -1.51
C LYS A 172 -5.94 15.20 -0.98
N ALA A 173 -6.00 13.91 -0.63
CA ALA A 173 -4.85 13.14 -0.19
C ALA A 173 -4.91 11.72 -0.76
N VAL A 174 -3.78 11.23 -1.29
CA VAL A 174 -3.62 9.87 -1.78
C VAL A 174 -2.55 9.17 -0.95
N VAL A 175 -2.87 8.01 -0.38
CA VAL A 175 -1.88 7.11 0.21
C VAL A 175 -1.31 6.20 -0.87
N LEU A 176 0.02 6.04 -0.87
CA LEU A 176 0.76 5.29 -1.87
C LEU A 176 1.71 4.28 -1.20
N PRO A 177 1.20 3.12 -0.76
CA PRO A 177 2.04 1.98 -0.42
C PRO A 177 2.98 1.63 -1.57
N ALA A 178 4.26 1.38 -1.30
CA ALA A 178 5.24 1.13 -2.35
C ALA A 178 6.36 0.18 -1.91
N SER A 179 7.03 -0.38 -2.92
CA SER A 179 8.26 -1.13 -2.82
C SER A 179 9.19 -0.73 -3.97
N PHE A 180 9.66 0.52 -3.93
CA PHE A 180 10.54 1.08 -4.97
C PHE A 180 11.96 0.52 -4.84
N ASN A 181 12.52 0.09 -5.94
CA ASN A 181 13.86 -0.49 -5.99
C ASN A 181 14.97 0.56 -6.10
N ARG A 182 16.22 0.14 -5.87
CA ARG A 182 17.40 1.02 -5.94
C ARG A 182 17.75 1.46 -7.38
N THR A 183 17.29 0.74 -8.39
CA THR A 183 17.57 1.05 -9.80
C THR A 183 16.77 2.26 -10.24
N THR A 184 15.47 2.28 -9.97
CA THR A 184 14.58 3.36 -10.42
C THR A 184 14.24 4.37 -9.33
N GLY A 185 14.36 3.98 -8.05
CA GLY A 185 14.01 4.82 -6.92
C GLY A 185 14.72 6.17 -6.90
N PRO A 186 16.07 6.24 -6.97
CA PRO A 186 16.79 7.50 -6.88
C PRO A 186 16.42 8.50 -7.97
N ALA A 187 16.11 8.02 -9.18
CA ALA A 187 15.77 8.88 -10.31
C ALA A 187 14.28 9.26 -10.37
N HIS A 188 13.38 8.39 -9.88
CA HIS A 188 11.96 8.52 -10.17
C HIS A 188 11.07 8.77 -8.96
N TRP A 189 11.44 8.25 -7.77
CA TRP A 189 10.53 8.27 -6.60
C TRP A 189 10.08 9.68 -6.22
N GLU A 190 11.03 10.52 -5.87
CA GLU A 190 10.72 11.90 -5.45
C GLU A 190 10.07 12.70 -6.57
N LEU A 191 10.62 12.60 -7.79
CA LEU A 191 10.13 13.33 -8.96
C LEU A 191 8.65 13.00 -9.22
N LEU A 192 8.28 11.71 -9.27
CA LEU A 192 6.92 11.29 -9.57
C LEU A 192 5.95 11.66 -8.44
N MET A 193 6.34 11.50 -7.18
CA MET A 193 5.53 11.91 -6.04
C MET A 193 5.21 13.40 -6.07
N ARG A 194 6.21 14.24 -6.32
CA ARG A 194 6.05 15.69 -6.42
C ARG A 194 5.23 16.09 -7.64
N ALA A 195 5.44 15.42 -8.78
CA ALA A 195 4.65 15.66 -9.99
C ALA A 195 3.16 15.37 -9.73
N ARG A 196 2.82 14.21 -9.17
CA ARG A 196 1.41 13.87 -8.85
C ARG A 196 0.80 14.85 -7.86
N ALA A 197 1.55 15.27 -6.84
CA ALA A 197 1.06 16.27 -5.89
C ALA A 197 0.77 17.62 -6.54
N LEU A 198 1.67 18.08 -7.43
CA LEU A 198 1.55 19.36 -8.10
C LEU A 198 0.46 19.33 -9.19
N ASP A 199 0.47 18.33 -10.06
CA ASP A 199 -0.45 18.20 -11.21
C ASP A 199 -1.92 18.16 -10.77
N GLN A 200 -2.20 17.51 -9.62
CA GLN A 200 -3.56 17.25 -9.17
C GLN A 200 -3.94 18.05 -7.92
N GLU A 201 -3.07 18.97 -7.48
CA GLU A 201 -3.30 19.80 -6.28
C GLU A 201 -3.72 18.99 -5.06
N MET A 202 -2.97 17.89 -4.78
CA MET A 202 -3.26 16.96 -3.69
C MET A 202 -2.00 16.59 -2.89
N TYR A 203 -2.20 16.10 -1.67
CA TYR A 203 -1.14 15.47 -0.91
C TYR A 203 -0.91 14.04 -1.40
N VAL A 204 0.34 13.67 -1.69
CA VAL A 204 0.72 12.31 -2.05
C VAL A 204 1.64 11.74 -0.97
N LEU A 205 1.21 10.66 -0.33
CA LEU A 205 1.77 10.13 0.92
C LEU A 205 2.36 8.74 0.64
N GLY A 206 3.63 8.71 0.23
CA GLY A 206 4.33 7.46 -0.12
C GLY A 206 4.89 6.74 1.10
N CYS A 207 4.53 5.46 1.24
CA CYS A 207 5.05 4.58 2.28
C CYS A 207 5.76 3.39 1.64
N ALA A 208 7.08 3.45 1.55
CA ALA A 208 7.90 2.39 0.96
C ALA A 208 8.54 1.50 2.04
N ALA A 209 8.77 0.22 1.71
CA ALA A 209 9.48 -0.71 2.57
C ALA A 209 10.92 -0.25 2.83
N ALA A 210 11.47 -0.57 4.02
CA ALA A 210 12.85 -0.27 4.38
C ALA A 210 13.86 -1.23 3.73
N GLY A 211 13.38 -2.34 3.17
CA GLY A 211 14.16 -3.38 2.51
C GLY A 211 13.59 -4.77 2.78
N ASP A 212 14.00 -5.71 1.97
CA ASP A 212 13.66 -7.13 2.09
C ASP A 212 14.86 -7.90 2.65
N LEU A 213 14.77 -8.32 3.92
CA LEU A 213 15.81 -9.12 4.57
C LEU A 213 15.95 -10.53 3.99
N ALA A 214 15.02 -10.93 3.12
CA ALA A 214 15.13 -12.19 2.35
C ALA A 214 15.98 -12.03 1.09
N GLY A 215 16.39 -10.80 0.73
CA GLY A 215 17.24 -10.51 -0.42
C GLY A 215 16.54 -10.64 -1.78
N SER A 216 15.21 -10.66 -1.80
CA SER A 216 14.43 -10.76 -3.03
C SER A 216 14.28 -9.42 -3.76
N TYR A 217 14.51 -8.32 -3.03
CA TYR A 217 14.30 -6.98 -3.50
C TYR A 217 15.14 -5.99 -2.67
N ASN A 218 16.04 -5.28 -3.34
CA ASN A 218 16.94 -4.28 -2.73
C ASN A 218 16.82 -2.93 -3.42
#